data_30f35c3c7377b8e003b10089d13ccc8f
#
_entry.id   30f35c3c7377b8e003b10089d13ccc8f
#
_cell.length_a   1.000
_cell.length_b   1.000
_cell.length_c   1.000
_cell.angle_alpha   90.00
_cell.angle_beta   90.00
_cell.angle_gamma   90.00
#
_symmetry.space_group_name_H-M   'P 1'
#
loop_
_entity.id
_entity.type
_entity.pdbx_description
1 polymer ?
#
loop_
_entity_poly.entity_id
_entity_poly.type
_entity_poly.pdbx_seq_one_letter_code
_entity_poly.pdbx_strand_id
1 'polypeptide(L)'
;MGEEVHVVASAAWTRGGLRIKKSALARVEQAGRDAYARDEEACGYLEGPAEDPLLCDVAVELENLANKYHQVDPEGHPRTGREYFKINGKKFERAIEAAREGERPVKVFFHSHLDCGAYFSAEDAASMTLGGTRAPTYDLAYLVTAVDQGAVTAHKLFIWEAATATFVEAPFSEVSG
;
A
#
# COMPACT_ATOMS: atom_id res chain seq x y z
N MET A 1 38.54 7.37 -11.17
CA MET A 1 37.74 7.69 -9.97
C MET A 1 36.40 6.96 -10.13
N GLY A 2 36.22 5.92 -9.36
CA GLY A 2 34.95 5.19 -9.36
C GLY A 2 33.91 6.02 -8.61
N GLU A 3 32.78 6.30 -9.24
CA GLU A 3 31.60 6.72 -8.52
C GLU A 3 31.21 5.58 -7.56
N GLU A 4 31.40 5.80 -6.28
CA GLU A 4 30.74 4.97 -5.26
C GLU A 4 29.25 5.12 -5.45
N VAL A 5 28.65 4.12 -6.06
CA VAL A 5 27.18 3.96 -6.03
C VAL A 5 26.86 3.72 -4.57
N HIS A 6 26.43 4.76 -3.87
CA HIS A 6 25.80 4.60 -2.57
C HIS A 6 24.53 3.78 -2.77
N VAL A 7 24.64 2.48 -2.57
CA VAL A 7 23.46 1.62 -2.43
C VAL A 7 22.80 2.04 -1.12
N VAL A 8 21.75 2.85 -1.23
CA VAL A 8 20.92 3.18 -0.09
C VAL A 8 20.33 1.86 0.41
N ALA A 9 20.70 1.47 1.64
CA ALA A 9 20.15 0.27 2.23
C ALA A 9 18.63 0.39 2.29
N SER A 10 17.90 -0.63 1.81
CA SER A 10 16.45 -0.65 1.87
C SER A 10 15.97 -0.55 3.32
N ALA A 11 14.87 0.18 3.53
CA ALA A 11 14.30 0.37 4.85
C ALA A 11 13.89 -0.98 5.50
N ALA A 12 14.01 -1.07 6.82
CA ALA A 12 13.75 -2.31 7.56
C ALA A 12 12.36 -2.91 7.28
N TRP A 13 11.35 -2.07 7.13
CA TRP A 13 9.96 -2.52 6.88
C TRP A 13 9.74 -3.15 5.50
N THR A 14 10.63 -2.95 4.55
CA THR A 14 10.55 -3.59 3.23
C THR A 14 10.97 -5.06 3.24
N ARG A 15 11.51 -5.55 4.36
CA ARG A 15 12.00 -6.91 4.51
C ARG A 15 11.05 -7.84 5.27
N GLY A 16 9.87 -7.36 5.65
CA GLY A 16 8.89 -8.11 6.43
C GLY A 16 9.11 -8.01 7.95
N GLY A 17 8.42 -8.85 8.71
CA GLY A 17 8.50 -8.84 10.17
C GLY A 17 7.73 -7.69 10.83
N LEU A 18 6.83 -7.07 10.10
CA LEU A 18 6.03 -5.95 10.58
C LEU A 18 5.07 -6.35 11.70
N ARG A 19 4.90 -5.43 12.63
CA ARG A 19 3.85 -5.46 13.66
C ARG A 19 2.88 -4.34 13.39
N ILE A 20 1.61 -4.67 13.25
CA ILE A 20 0.55 -3.69 12.98
C ILE A 20 -0.38 -3.66 14.18
N LYS A 21 -0.57 -2.49 14.77
CA LYS A 21 -1.52 -2.32 15.87
C LYS A 21 -2.94 -2.62 15.41
N LYS A 22 -3.70 -3.30 16.27
CA LYS A 22 -5.12 -3.62 16.01
C LYS A 22 -5.95 -2.37 15.67
N SER A 23 -5.68 -1.25 16.31
CA SER A 23 -6.34 0.02 16.01
C SER A 23 -6.07 0.53 14.60
N ALA A 24 -4.84 0.39 14.11
CA ALA A 24 -4.48 0.74 12.74
C ALA A 24 -5.14 -0.20 11.73
N LEU A 25 -5.12 -1.50 12.00
CA LEU A 25 -5.76 -2.49 11.14
C LEU A 25 -7.28 -2.32 11.10
N ALA A 26 -7.91 -1.99 12.23
CA ALA A 26 -9.34 -1.68 12.29
C ALA A 26 -9.70 -0.47 11.41
N ARG A 27 -8.83 0.53 11.33
CA ARG A 27 -9.02 1.68 10.43
C ARG A 27 -8.91 1.29 8.96
N VAL A 28 -7.98 0.40 8.61
CA VAL A 28 -7.87 -0.17 7.26
C VAL A 28 -9.14 -0.94 6.90
N GLU A 29 -9.63 -1.76 7.80
CA GLU A 29 -10.87 -2.54 7.62
C GLU A 29 -12.09 -1.63 7.42
N GLN A 30 -12.20 -0.57 8.20
CA GLN A 30 -13.28 0.40 8.05
C GLN A 30 -13.20 1.11 6.68
N ALA A 31 -12.02 1.55 6.27
CA ALA A 31 -11.80 2.12 4.95
C ALA A 31 -12.22 1.15 3.84
N GLY A 32 -11.85 -0.12 3.97
CA GLY A 32 -12.24 -1.18 3.03
C GLY A 32 -13.75 -1.37 2.92
N ARG A 33 -14.46 -1.43 4.05
CA ARG A 33 -15.93 -1.55 4.06
C ARG A 33 -16.62 -0.32 3.47
N ASP A 34 -16.16 0.88 3.83
CA ASP A 34 -16.72 2.13 3.32
C ASP A 34 -16.52 2.25 1.80
N ALA A 35 -15.35 1.90 1.31
CA ALA A 35 -15.05 1.89 -0.12
C ALA A 35 -15.87 0.82 -0.87
N TYR A 36 -16.03 -0.36 -0.28
CA TYR A 36 -16.89 -1.40 -0.84
C TYR A 36 -18.34 -0.90 -1.06
N ALA A 37 -18.87 -0.16 -0.10
CA ALA A 37 -20.22 0.44 -0.23
C ALA A 37 -20.30 1.48 -1.36
N ARG A 38 -19.19 2.06 -1.77
CA ARG A 38 -19.08 2.98 -2.92
C ARG A 38 -18.64 2.28 -4.21
N ASP A 39 -18.54 0.96 -4.20
CA ASP A 39 -18.05 0.15 -5.33
C ASP A 39 -16.65 0.54 -5.82
N GLU A 40 -15.75 0.76 -4.86
CA GLU A 40 -14.36 1.10 -5.16
C GLU A 40 -13.37 0.45 -4.19
N GLU A 41 -12.12 0.31 -4.61
CA GLU A 41 -11.02 -0.09 -3.75
C GLU A 41 -10.64 1.05 -2.81
N ALA A 42 -10.48 0.74 -1.51
CA ALA A 42 -9.82 1.65 -0.59
C ALA A 42 -8.32 1.66 -0.84
N CYS A 43 -7.66 2.75 -0.54
CA CYS A 43 -6.21 2.85 -0.54
C CYS A 43 -5.73 3.86 0.52
N GLY A 44 -4.48 3.72 0.92
CA GLY A 44 -3.87 4.56 1.93
C GLY A 44 -2.53 4.02 2.39
N TYR A 45 -2.10 4.45 3.56
CA TYR A 45 -0.82 4.02 4.10
C TYR A 45 -0.84 3.83 5.62
N LEU A 46 0.15 3.10 6.11
CA LEU A 46 0.43 2.93 7.53
C LEU A 46 1.75 3.61 7.85
N GLU A 47 1.77 4.32 8.95
CA GLU A 47 2.96 4.93 9.53
C GLU A 47 3.21 4.43 10.94
N GLY A 48 4.39 4.67 11.45
CA GLY A 48 4.76 4.34 12.82
C GLY A 48 6.06 5.02 13.22
N PRO A 49 6.46 4.92 14.50
CA PRO A 49 7.63 5.62 15.02
C PRO A 49 8.93 5.19 14.30
N ALA A 50 9.80 6.15 14.02
CA ALA A 50 11.12 5.87 13.41
C ALA A 50 11.99 5.02 14.33
N GLU A 51 11.86 5.20 15.65
CA GLU A 51 12.60 4.46 16.69
C GLU A 51 12.22 2.98 16.80
N ASP A 52 11.03 2.59 16.29
CA ASP A 52 10.61 1.20 16.15
C ASP A 52 10.25 0.93 14.68
N PRO A 53 11.24 0.59 13.86
CA PRO A 53 11.09 0.55 12.41
C PRO A 53 10.04 -0.44 11.90
N LEU A 54 9.71 -1.48 12.66
CA LEU A 54 8.79 -2.53 12.25
C LEU A 54 7.36 -2.33 12.80
N LEU A 55 7.13 -1.30 13.63
CA LEU A 55 5.81 -1.02 14.18
C LEU A 55 5.03 -0.07 13.27
N CYS A 56 3.78 -0.44 12.96
CA CYS A 56 2.79 0.42 12.32
C CYS A 56 1.64 0.65 13.31
N ASP A 57 1.38 1.90 13.67
CA ASP A 57 0.39 2.24 14.70
C ASP A 57 -0.72 3.20 14.24
N VAL A 58 -0.57 3.80 13.05
CA VAL A 58 -1.56 4.72 12.48
C VAL A 58 -1.81 4.37 11.01
N ALA A 59 -3.08 4.32 10.62
CA ALA A 59 -3.51 4.19 9.24
C ALA A 59 -4.11 5.51 8.73
N VAL A 60 -3.75 5.92 7.53
CA VAL A 60 -4.26 7.12 6.85
C VAL A 60 -4.84 6.71 5.50
N GLU A 61 -6.11 7.02 5.28
CA GLU A 61 -6.79 6.77 4.02
C GLU A 61 -6.44 7.83 2.97
N LEU A 62 -6.23 7.40 1.75
CA LEU A 62 -6.07 8.25 0.58
C LEU A 62 -7.29 8.14 -0.32
N GLU A 63 -7.56 9.18 -1.09
CA GLU A 63 -8.62 9.16 -2.08
C GLU A 63 -8.23 8.27 -3.26
N ASN A 64 -9.12 7.36 -3.67
CA ASN A 64 -9.01 6.63 -4.92
C ASN A 64 -9.60 7.48 -6.05
N LEU A 65 -8.75 7.94 -6.95
CA LEU A 65 -9.12 8.81 -8.06
C LEU A 65 -9.56 8.07 -9.33
N ALA A 66 -9.55 6.75 -9.31
CA ALA A 66 -9.81 5.94 -10.52
C ALA A 66 -11.16 6.26 -11.17
N ASN A 67 -12.24 6.40 -10.37
CA ASN A 67 -13.56 6.74 -10.90
C ASN A 67 -13.61 8.15 -11.50
N LYS A 68 -12.93 9.11 -10.91
CA LYS A 68 -12.87 10.48 -11.44
C LYS A 68 -12.17 10.53 -12.81
N TYR A 69 -11.05 9.83 -12.92
CA TYR A 69 -10.33 9.74 -14.20
C TYR A 69 -11.16 9.03 -15.27
N HIS A 70 -11.82 7.92 -14.88
CA HIS A 70 -12.70 7.18 -15.79
C HIS A 70 -13.87 8.04 -16.30
N GLN A 71 -14.48 8.86 -15.45
CA GLN A 71 -15.58 9.76 -15.84
C GLN A 71 -15.14 10.84 -16.82
N VAL A 72 -13.94 11.36 -16.65
CA VAL A 72 -13.40 12.45 -17.50
C VAL A 72 -12.91 11.92 -18.83
N ASP A 73 -12.24 10.78 -18.85
CA ASP A 73 -11.64 10.16 -20.03
C ASP A 73 -11.75 8.64 -19.96
N PRO A 74 -12.94 8.07 -20.31
CA PRO A 74 -13.15 6.62 -20.25
C PRO A 74 -12.24 5.81 -21.18
N GLU A 75 -11.79 6.37 -22.28
CA GLU A 75 -10.91 5.70 -23.24
C GLU A 75 -9.46 5.65 -22.72
N GLY A 76 -8.97 6.76 -22.17
CA GLY A 76 -7.64 6.83 -21.57
C GLY A 76 -7.54 6.17 -20.21
N HIS A 77 -8.65 6.10 -19.48
CA HIS A 77 -8.77 5.48 -18.15
C HIS A 77 -9.95 4.48 -18.10
N PRO A 78 -9.79 3.30 -18.74
CA PRO A 78 -10.89 2.35 -18.89
C PRO A 78 -11.29 1.65 -17.59
N ARG A 79 -10.44 1.68 -16.55
CA ARG A 79 -10.70 1.00 -15.28
C ARG A 79 -11.41 1.91 -14.29
N THR A 80 -12.39 1.34 -13.61
CA THR A 80 -13.09 1.99 -12.48
C THR A 80 -12.42 1.67 -11.16
N GLY A 81 -12.82 2.37 -10.10
CA GLY A 81 -12.35 2.11 -8.75
C GLY A 81 -12.69 0.73 -8.19
N ARG A 82 -13.61 0.00 -8.81
CA ARG A 82 -13.99 -1.36 -8.37
C ARG A 82 -12.83 -2.37 -8.47
N GLU A 83 -11.95 -2.21 -9.45
CA GLU A 83 -10.86 -3.16 -9.72
C GLU A 83 -9.50 -2.46 -9.90
N TYR A 84 -9.44 -1.20 -9.51
CA TYR A 84 -8.26 -0.38 -9.69
C TYR A 84 -8.22 0.75 -8.67
N PHE A 85 -7.02 1.13 -8.25
CA PHE A 85 -6.83 2.37 -7.50
C PHE A 85 -5.87 3.30 -8.22
N LYS A 86 -6.10 4.59 -8.09
CA LYS A 86 -5.22 5.64 -8.57
C LYS A 86 -5.10 6.73 -7.52
N ILE A 87 -3.89 7.00 -7.08
CA ILE A 87 -3.61 8.03 -6.08
C ILE A 87 -3.00 9.28 -6.73
N ASN A 88 -3.08 10.40 -6.01
CA ASN A 88 -2.30 11.57 -6.36
C ASN A 88 -0.85 11.34 -5.89
N GLY A 89 0.04 10.98 -6.82
CA GLY A 89 1.42 10.63 -6.52
C GLY A 89 2.21 11.77 -5.85
N LYS A 90 2.04 12.99 -6.31
CA LYS A 90 2.72 14.16 -5.69
C LYS A 90 2.27 14.41 -4.26
N LYS A 91 0.98 14.26 -3.99
CA LYS A 91 0.43 14.40 -2.64
C LYS A 91 0.96 13.29 -1.72
N PHE A 92 1.04 12.06 -2.24
CA PHE A 92 1.58 10.93 -1.48
C PHE A 92 3.09 11.08 -1.20
N GLU A 93 3.87 11.51 -2.18
CA GLU A 93 5.31 11.80 -1.99
C GLU A 93 5.55 12.86 -0.92
N ARG A 94 4.75 13.91 -0.91
CA ARG A 94 4.80 14.94 0.15
C ARG A 94 4.43 14.38 1.51
N ALA A 95 3.46 13.49 1.58
CA ALA A 95 3.07 12.83 2.83
C ALA A 95 4.20 11.94 3.36
N ILE A 96 4.88 11.18 2.49
CA ILE A 96 6.03 10.35 2.84
C ILE A 96 7.16 11.22 3.42
N GLU A 97 7.47 12.33 2.78
CA GLU A 97 8.53 13.23 3.22
C GLU A 97 8.19 13.90 4.55
N ALA A 98 6.99 14.44 4.70
CA ALA A 98 6.51 15.04 5.95
C ALA A 98 6.51 14.03 7.11
N ALA A 99 6.10 12.79 6.86
CA ALA A 99 6.11 11.72 7.85
C ALA A 99 7.53 11.39 8.31
N ARG A 100 8.47 11.32 7.38
CA ARG A 100 9.89 11.09 7.69
C ARG A 100 10.48 12.22 8.54
N GLU A 101 10.23 13.47 8.17
CA GLU A 101 10.68 14.64 8.92
C GLU A 101 10.06 14.70 10.34
N GLY A 102 8.81 14.24 10.47
CA GLY A 102 8.13 14.12 11.75
C GLY A 102 8.51 12.88 12.57
N GLU A 103 9.53 12.13 12.18
CA GLU A 103 10.01 10.90 12.82
C GLU A 103 8.93 9.79 12.93
N ARG A 104 7.99 9.80 11.99
CA ARG A 104 6.94 8.80 11.85
C ARG A 104 6.84 8.35 10.39
N PRO A 105 7.84 7.60 9.88
CA PRO A 105 7.88 7.23 8.46
C PRO A 105 6.67 6.41 8.03
N VAL A 106 6.28 6.61 6.78
CA VAL A 106 5.34 5.71 6.07
C VAL A 106 6.06 4.40 5.80
N LYS A 107 5.45 3.28 6.14
CA LYS A 107 6.06 1.93 6.07
C LYS A 107 5.32 0.97 5.15
N VAL A 108 4.01 1.16 5.03
CA VAL A 108 3.11 0.28 4.28
C VAL A 108 2.16 1.11 3.44
N PHE A 109 1.96 0.70 2.20
CA PHE A 109 0.82 1.11 1.38
C PHE A 109 -0.25 0.03 1.45
N PHE A 110 -1.50 0.40 1.71
CA PHE A 110 -2.60 -0.55 1.72
C PHE A 110 -3.62 -0.26 0.62
N HIS A 111 -4.26 -1.30 0.13
CA HIS A 111 -5.46 -1.20 -0.68
C HIS A 111 -6.37 -2.39 -0.42
N SER A 112 -7.64 -2.27 -0.79
CA SER A 112 -8.63 -3.33 -0.66
C SER A 112 -9.01 -3.90 -2.02
N HIS A 113 -9.41 -5.17 -2.02
CA HIS A 113 -10.04 -5.83 -3.17
C HIS A 113 -11.52 -6.11 -2.87
N LEU A 114 -12.36 -6.01 -3.88
CA LEU A 114 -13.79 -6.30 -3.79
C LEU A 114 -14.06 -7.67 -4.42
N ASP A 115 -14.56 -8.60 -3.61
CA ASP A 115 -15.06 -9.92 -4.04
C ASP A 115 -14.06 -10.80 -4.82
N CYS A 116 -12.77 -10.61 -4.65
CA CYS A 116 -11.75 -11.38 -5.39
C CYS A 116 -10.56 -11.87 -4.57
N GLY A 117 -10.62 -11.73 -3.23
CA GLY A 117 -9.56 -12.21 -2.34
C GLY A 117 -8.37 -11.25 -2.17
N ALA A 118 -7.48 -11.58 -1.22
CA ALA A 118 -6.29 -10.81 -0.92
C ALA A 118 -5.08 -11.37 -1.67
N TYR A 119 -4.72 -10.75 -2.78
CA TYR A 119 -3.52 -11.08 -3.57
C TYR A 119 -2.94 -9.80 -4.14
N PHE A 120 -1.67 -9.84 -4.55
CA PHE A 120 -1.04 -8.69 -5.21
C PHE A 120 -1.14 -8.92 -6.73
N SER A 121 -2.03 -8.18 -7.39
CA SER A 121 -2.32 -8.39 -8.81
C SER A 121 -1.20 -7.88 -9.72
N ALA A 122 -1.22 -8.29 -10.99
CA ALA A 122 -0.31 -7.75 -11.99
C ALA A 122 -0.47 -6.24 -12.19
N GLU A 123 -1.69 -5.75 -12.05
CA GLU A 123 -2.02 -4.32 -12.08
C GLU A 123 -1.46 -3.57 -10.87
N ASP A 124 -1.56 -4.17 -9.68
CA ASP A 124 -0.96 -3.62 -8.46
C ASP A 124 0.55 -3.51 -8.60
N ALA A 125 1.19 -4.56 -9.09
CA ALA A 125 2.63 -4.58 -9.37
C ALA A 125 3.02 -3.50 -10.38
N ALA A 126 2.26 -3.35 -11.46
CA ALA A 126 2.50 -2.32 -12.47
C ALA A 126 2.33 -0.91 -11.90
N SER A 127 1.36 -0.70 -11.01
CA SER A 127 1.11 0.59 -10.37
C SER A 127 2.22 0.99 -9.39
N MET A 128 2.83 0.02 -8.71
CA MET A 128 3.86 0.26 -7.68
C MET A 128 5.29 0.16 -8.19
N THR A 129 5.47 -0.27 -9.43
CA THR A 129 6.75 -0.28 -10.14
C THR A 129 6.61 0.55 -11.43
N LEU A 130 7.70 0.91 -12.03
CA LEU A 130 7.66 1.60 -13.33
C LEU A 130 7.35 0.59 -14.45
N GLY A 131 6.06 0.22 -14.58
CA GLY A 131 5.58 -0.72 -15.60
C GLY A 131 5.94 -2.19 -15.34
N GLY A 132 6.24 -2.56 -14.10
CA GLY A 132 6.54 -3.94 -13.71
C GLY A 132 7.95 -4.44 -14.04
N THR A 133 8.83 -3.57 -14.53
CA THR A 133 10.18 -3.95 -14.99
C THR A 133 11.31 -3.56 -14.05
N ARG A 134 11.01 -2.81 -12.99
CA ARG A 134 11.99 -2.25 -12.06
C ARG A 134 11.50 -2.38 -10.62
N ALA A 135 12.40 -2.08 -9.68
CA ALA A 135 12.06 -2.01 -8.27
C ALA A 135 10.89 -1.03 -7.99
N PRO A 136 10.18 -1.20 -6.87
CA PRO A 136 9.10 -0.30 -6.49
C PRO A 136 9.51 1.17 -6.48
N THR A 137 8.59 2.03 -6.86
CA THR A 137 8.77 3.49 -6.83
C THR A 137 8.95 3.99 -5.41
N TYR A 138 8.30 3.34 -4.45
CA TYR A 138 8.36 3.68 -3.03
C TYR A 138 8.98 2.54 -2.23
N ASP A 139 9.78 2.88 -1.23
CA ASP A 139 10.44 1.94 -0.33
C ASP A 139 9.49 1.50 0.79
N LEU A 140 8.47 0.71 0.44
CA LEU A 140 7.35 0.31 1.30
C LEU A 140 7.11 -1.20 1.25
N ALA A 141 6.39 -1.70 2.25
CA ALA A 141 5.66 -2.96 2.16
C ALA A 141 4.21 -2.68 1.70
N TYR A 142 3.47 -3.70 1.31
CA TYR A 142 2.14 -3.56 0.69
C TYR A 142 1.15 -4.50 1.36
N LEU A 143 0.06 -3.95 1.89
CA LEU A 143 -1.01 -4.70 2.54
C LEU A 143 -2.23 -4.73 1.64
N VAL A 144 -2.74 -5.92 1.36
CA VAL A 144 -3.99 -6.12 0.62
C VAL A 144 -5.05 -6.66 1.57
N THR A 145 -6.20 -6.00 1.59
CA THR A 145 -7.35 -6.38 2.40
C THR A 145 -8.48 -6.85 1.48
N ALA A 146 -8.92 -8.09 1.66
CA ALA A 146 -10.07 -8.62 0.95
C ALA A 146 -11.37 -8.23 1.63
N VAL A 147 -12.28 -7.64 0.87
CA VAL A 147 -13.64 -7.33 1.31
C VAL A 147 -14.60 -8.11 0.40
N ASP A 148 -15.25 -9.12 0.97
CA ASP A 148 -16.15 -10.01 0.25
C ASP A 148 -17.57 -9.80 0.75
N GLN A 149 -18.48 -9.40 -0.13
CA GLN A 149 -19.88 -9.10 0.21
C GLN A 149 -20.00 -8.12 1.39
N GLY A 150 -19.11 -7.12 1.44
CA GLY A 150 -19.09 -6.08 2.46
C GLY A 150 -18.41 -6.45 3.76
N ALA A 151 -17.88 -7.66 3.90
CA ALA A 151 -17.16 -8.13 5.09
C ALA A 151 -15.67 -8.32 4.80
N VAL A 152 -14.82 -7.88 5.71
CA VAL A 152 -13.37 -8.15 5.62
C VAL A 152 -13.13 -9.63 5.91
N THR A 153 -12.46 -10.31 4.98
CA THR A 153 -12.22 -11.76 5.06
C THR A 153 -10.75 -12.13 5.19
N ALA A 154 -9.84 -11.28 4.75
CA ALA A 154 -8.40 -11.56 4.82
C ALA A 154 -7.56 -10.28 4.72
N HIS A 155 -6.37 -10.36 5.30
CA HIS A 155 -5.27 -9.42 5.07
C HIS A 155 -4.05 -10.22 4.66
N LYS A 156 -3.32 -9.74 3.63
CA LYS A 156 -2.02 -10.30 3.25
C LYS A 156 -1.02 -9.18 3.02
N LEU A 157 0.18 -9.38 3.52
CA LEU A 157 1.29 -8.45 3.32
C LEU A 157 2.20 -8.97 2.21
N PHE A 158 2.66 -8.07 1.36
CA PHE A 158 3.59 -8.36 0.27
C PHE A 158 4.81 -7.46 0.36
N ILE A 159 5.96 -8.01 0.02
CA ILE A 159 7.23 -7.29 -0.04
C ILE A 159 7.89 -7.53 -1.40
N TRP A 160 8.69 -6.58 -1.83
CA TRP A 160 9.49 -6.73 -3.04
C TRP A 160 10.68 -7.65 -2.78
N GLU A 161 10.82 -8.70 -3.60
CA GLU A 161 11.97 -9.58 -3.60
C GLU A 161 12.87 -9.25 -4.79
N ALA A 162 14.01 -8.64 -4.53
CA ALA A 162 14.91 -8.17 -5.58
C ALA A 162 15.51 -9.33 -6.40
N ALA A 163 15.76 -10.48 -5.77
CA ALA A 163 16.35 -11.64 -6.43
C ALA A 163 15.48 -12.20 -7.57
N THR A 164 14.15 -12.16 -7.40
CA THR A 164 13.17 -12.65 -8.39
C THR A 164 12.47 -11.51 -9.14
N ALA A 165 12.71 -10.27 -8.73
CA ALA A 165 12.04 -9.07 -9.25
C ALA A 165 10.51 -9.21 -9.22
N THR A 166 9.97 -9.72 -8.11
CA THR A 166 8.54 -9.92 -7.87
C THR A 166 8.14 -9.49 -6.46
N PHE A 167 6.83 -9.28 -6.27
CA PHE A 167 6.25 -9.15 -4.93
C PHE A 167 5.94 -10.54 -4.38
N VAL A 168 6.33 -10.79 -3.15
CA VAL A 168 6.10 -12.05 -2.45
C VAL A 168 5.37 -11.82 -1.15
N GLU A 169 4.53 -12.78 -0.74
CA GLU A 169 3.83 -12.73 0.53
C GLU A 169 4.82 -12.83 1.70
N ALA A 170 4.62 -12.00 2.72
CA ALA A 170 5.40 -12.02 3.95
C ALA A 170 4.46 -11.99 5.17
N PRO A 171 4.82 -12.66 6.27
CA PRO A 171 4.01 -12.63 7.48
C PRO A 171 4.09 -11.27 8.17
N PHE A 172 3.04 -10.93 8.91
CA PHE A 172 3.02 -9.82 9.86
C PHE A 172 2.25 -10.22 11.11
N SER A 173 2.44 -9.49 12.19
CA SER A 173 1.75 -9.73 13.46
C SER A 173 0.78 -8.60 13.78
N GLU A 174 -0.39 -8.94 14.30
CA GLU A 174 -1.26 -7.99 14.97
C GLU A 174 -0.79 -7.82 16.42
N VAL A 175 -0.68 -6.57 16.87
CA VAL A 175 -0.32 -6.26 18.25
C VAL A 175 -1.37 -5.36 18.91
N SER A 176 -1.43 -5.42 20.25
CA SER A 176 -2.41 -4.68 21.03
C SER A 176 -2.23 -3.17 20.91
N GLY A 177 -3.32 -2.47 20.95
CA GLY A 177 -3.31 -1.01 20.95
C GLY A 177 -4.12 -0.37 19.85
#